data_f3fd17bf6177c3b35bc6ab22f2a39a7c
#
_entry.id   f3fd17bf6177c3b35bc6ab22f2a39a7c
#
_cell.length_a   1.000
_cell.length_b   1.000
_cell.length_c   1.000
_cell.angle_alpha   90.00
_cell.angle_beta   90.00
_cell.angle_gamma   90.00
#
_symmetry.space_group_name_H-M   'P 1'
#
loop_
_entity.id
_entity.type
_entity.pdbx_description
1 polymer ?
#
loop_
_entity_poly.entity_id
_entity_poly.type
_entity_poly.pdbx_seq_one_letter_code
_entity_poly.pdbx_strand_id
1 'polypeptide(L)'
;MARSNLVAGTAVAISIAVLVLPRIFPICTGLGAGGKPMVCHYTFQAEFIIGLLALIVSGSLFVLRTSEARQWSGFLLVLLGISVVVLPQAWAIGLCPHASGACHKTAFFINIGGSLLALTGGWAAWQAYNQQKKSEDAVFEVKKSDVL
;
A
#
# COMPACT_ATOMS: atom_id res chain seq x y z
N MET A 1 18.06 11.43 7.56
CA MET A 1 18.13 10.66 6.29
C MET A 1 17.96 9.14 6.53
N ALA A 2 18.60 8.50 7.51
CA ALA A 2 18.49 7.04 7.72
C ALA A 2 17.05 6.55 8.00
N ARG A 3 16.27 7.22 8.85
CA ARG A 3 14.90 6.83 9.19
C ARG A 3 13.93 6.89 7.99
N SER A 4 14.10 7.85 7.09
CA SER A 4 13.21 7.96 5.93
C SER A 4 13.46 6.86 4.88
N ASN A 5 14.73 6.45 4.71
CA ASN A 5 15.07 5.34 3.82
C ASN A 5 14.58 4.00 4.37
N LEU A 6 14.52 3.86 5.70
CA LEU A 6 14.01 2.67 6.36
C LEU A 6 12.50 2.51 6.11
N VAL A 7 11.72 3.59 6.23
CA VAL A 7 10.28 3.58 5.93
C VAL A 7 10.01 3.30 4.45
N ALA A 8 10.79 3.90 3.55
CA ALA A 8 10.68 3.60 2.12
C ALA A 8 11.02 2.13 1.82
N GLY A 9 12.08 1.60 2.44
CA GLY A 9 12.48 0.20 2.30
C GLY A 9 11.42 -0.78 2.81
N THR A 10 10.80 -0.50 3.96
CA THR A 10 9.71 -1.34 4.49
C THR A 10 8.47 -1.29 3.58
N ALA A 11 8.11 -0.13 3.05
CA ALA A 11 6.99 0.00 2.11
C ALA A 11 7.22 -0.80 0.83
N VAL A 12 8.43 -0.76 0.26
CA VAL A 12 8.81 -1.58 -0.91
C VAL A 12 8.76 -3.07 -0.59
N ALA A 13 9.30 -3.50 0.56
CA ALA A 13 9.27 -4.91 0.95
C ALA A 13 7.84 -5.43 1.11
N ILE A 14 6.94 -4.65 1.73
CA ILE A 14 5.53 -5.00 1.88
C ILE A 14 4.83 -5.04 0.51
N SER A 15 5.10 -4.07 -0.39
CA SER A 15 4.54 -4.06 -1.74
C SER A 15 4.94 -5.29 -2.55
N ILE A 16 6.22 -5.70 -2.44
CA ILE A 16 6.71 -6.94 -3.07
C ILE A 16 6.00 -8.16 -2.46
N ALA A 17 5.84 -8.20 -1.14
CA ALA A 17 5.14 -9.29 -0.47
C ALA A 17 3.68 -9.40 -0.95
N VAL A 18 2.93 -8.30 -1.01
CA VAL A 18 1.55 -8.27 -1.53
C VAL A 18 1.49 -8.73 -2.99
N LEU A 19 2.46 -8.35 -3.82
CA LEU A 19 2.51 -8.71 -5.23
C LEU A 19 2.83 -10.21 -5.46
N VAL A 20 3.70 -10.79 -4.62
CA VAL A 20 4.19 -12.16 -4.78
C VAL A 20 3.28 -13.18 -4.06
N LEU A 21 2.61 -12.77 -2.99
CA LEU A 21 1.78 -13.62 -2.14
C LEU A 21 0.73 -14.45 -2.94
N PRO A 22 -0.03 -13.88 -3.90
CA PRO A 22 -0.99 -14.62 -4.71
C PRO A 22 -0.35 -15.64 -5.66
N ARG A 23 0.96 -15.53 -5.91
CA ARG A 23 1.73 -16.47 -6.76
C ARG A 23 2.27 -17.65 -5.97
N ILE A 24 2.56 -17.46 -4.68
CA ILE A 24 3.11 -18.52 -3.80
C ILE A 24 1.98 -19.39 -3.24
N PHE A 25 0.88 -18.78 -2.84
CA PHE A 25 -0.25 -19.54 -2.30
C PHE A 25 -1.21 -19.95 -3.43
N PRO A 26 -1.62 -21.23 -3.45
CA PRO A 26 -2.53 -21.71 -4.48
C PRO A 26 -3.86 -20.96 -4.41
N ILE A 27 -4.22 -20.33 -5.51
CA ILE A 27 -5.55 -19.78 -5.75
C ILE A 27 -6.42 -20.83 -6.43
N CYS A 28 -7.75 -20.72 -6.29
CA CYS A 28 -8.68 -21.59 -6.97
C CYS A 28 -8.48 -21.47 -8.49
N THR A 29 -7.85 -22.47 -9.11
CA THR A 29 -7.64 -22.57 -10.56
C THR A 29 -8.79 -23.26 -11.28
N GLY A 30 -9.82 -23.69 -10.52
CA GLY A 30 -10.98 -24.37 -11.07
C GLY A 30 -11.85 -23.46 -11.93
N LEU A 31 -12.46 -24.06 -12.96
CA LEU A 31 -13.53 -23.43 -13.70
C LEU A 31 -14.83 -23.59 -12.88
N GLY A 32 -15.56 -22.49 -12.69
CA GLY A 32 -16.88 -22.52 -12.07
C GLY A 32 -17.93 -23.20 -12.97
N ALA A 33 -19.13 -23.33 -12.44
CA ALA A 33 -20.27 -23.84 -13.22
C ALA A 33 -20.45 -23.02 -14.51
N GLY A 34 -20.30 -23.65 -15.67
CA GLY A 34 -20.39 -22.99 -16.97
C GLY A 34 -19.06 -22.63 -17.62
N GLY A 35 -17.91 -23.15 -17.15
CA GLY A 35 -16.60 -22.96 -17.80
C GLY A 35 -15.99 -21.56 -17.64
N LYS A 36 -16.57 -20.70 -16.80
CA LYS A 36 -16.03 -19.37 -16.50
C LYS A 36 -15.07 -19.41 -15.31
N PRO A 37 -14.00 -18.58 -15.31
CA PRO A 37 -13.09 -18.50 -14.18
C PRO A 37 -13.86 -18.04 -12.92
N MET A 38 -13.45 -18.57 -11.74
CA MET A 38 -14.07 -18.22 -10.48
C MET A 38 -13.80 -16.74 -10.11
N VAL A 39 -14.68 -16.15 -9.32
CA VAL A 39 -14.60 -14.74 -8.88
C VAL A 39 -13.26 -14.40 -8.24
N CYS A 40 -12.69 -15.31 -7.45
CA CYS A 40 -11.39 -15.14 -6.81
C CYS A 40 -10.24 -14.92 -7.82
N HIS A 41 -10.33 -15.43 -9.04
CA HIS A 41 -9.35 -15.17 -10.09
C HIS A 41 -9.26 -13.66 -10.42
N TYR A 42 -10.40 -13.01 -10.56
CA TYR A 42 -10.45 -11.57 -10.86
C TYR A 42 -9.99 -10.72 -9.67
N THR A 43 -10.33 -11.13 -8.45
CA THR A 43 -9.87 -10.45 -7.22
C THR A 43 -8.35 -10.42 -7.17
N PHE A 44 -7.70 -11.56 -7.34
CA PHE A 44 -6.23 -11.63 -7.28
C PHE A 44 -5.54 -10.96 -8.48
N GLN A 45 -6.18 -10.91 -9.64
CA GLN A 45 -5.66 -10.16 -10.77
C GLN A 45 -5.70 -8.65 -10.50
N ALA A 46 -6.78 -8.15 -9.90
CA ALA A 46 -6.87 -6.75 -9.48
C ALA A 46 -5.84 -6.42 -8.39
N GLU A 47 -5.66 -7.29 -7.41
CA GLU A 47 -4.64 -7.14 -6.35
C GLU A 47 -3.22 -7.10 -6.91
N PHE A 48 -2.93 -7.90 -7.93
CA PHE A 48 -1.63 -7.86 -8.61
C PHE A 48 -1.36 -6.49 -9.24
N ILE A 49 -2.35 -5.90 -9.90
CA ILE A 49 -2.23 -4.55 -10.49
C ILE A 49 -2.01 -3.50 -9.40
N ILE A 50 -2.78 -3.56 -8.32
CA ILE A 50 -2.64 -2.63 -7.19
C ILE A 50 -1.30 -2.81 -6.49
N GLY A 51 -0.83 -4.04 -6.31
CA GLY A 51 0.49 -4.34 -5.76
C GLY A 51 1.63 -3.76 -6.60
N LEU A 52 1.50 -3.82 -7.94
CA LEU A 52 2.46 -3.20 -8.86
C LEU A 52 2.46 -1.68 -8.72
N LEU A 53 1.28 -1.06 -8.67
CA LEU A 53 1.17 0.39 -8.43
C LEU A 53 1.76 0.79 -7.07
N ALA A 54 1.49 0.02 -6.02
CA ALA A 54 2.07 0.24 -4.70
C ALA A 54 3.60 0.14 -4.72
N LEU A 55 4.16 -0.79 -5.50
CA LEU A 55 5.61 -0.92 -5.67
C LEU A 55 6.21 0.31 -6.37
N ILE A 56 5.58 0.83 -7.40
CA ILE A 56 6.02 2.05 -8.10
C ILE A 56 5.97 3.26 -7.16
N VAL A 57 4.86 3.43 -6.44
CA VAL A 57 4.69 4.56 -5.50
C VAL A 57 5.64 4.44 -4.31
N SER A 58 5.86 3.24 -3.75
CA SER A 58 6.84 3.05 -2.68
C SER A 58 8.28 3.26 -3.15
N GLY A 59 8.60 2.86 -4.39
CA GLY A 59 9.89 3.13 -5.03
C GLY A 59 10.12 4.63 -5.23
N SER A 60 9.10 5.40 -5.57
CA SER A 60 9.20 6.84 -5.73
C SER A 60 9.63 7.57 -4.45
N LEU A 61 9.33 7.02 -3.26
CA LEU A 61 9.77 7.58 -1.97
C LEU A 61 11.30 7.67 -1.82
N PHE A 62 12.07 6.85 -2.54
CA PHE A 62 13.53 6.94 -2.54
C PHE A 62 14.05 8.09 -3.41
N VAL A 63 13.34 8.38 -4.51
CA VAL A 63 13.75 9.39 -5.50
C VAL A 63 13.27 10.78 -5.09
N LEU A 64 12.07 10.87 -4.55
CA LEU A 64 11.44 12.13 -4.16
C LEU A 64 12.09 12.70 -2.88
N ARG A 65 12.74 13.86 -3.02
CA ARG A 65 13.43 14.56 -1.92
C ARG A 65 12.57 15.64 -1.26
N THR A 66 11.53 16.12 -1.94
CA THR A 66 10.64 17.16 -1.43
C THR A 66 9.66 16.59 -0.41
N SER A 67 9.42 17.32 0.69
CA SER A 67 8.47 16.90 1.74
C SER A 67 7.05 16.75 1.21
N GLU A 68 6.61 17.65 0.35
CA GLU A 68 5.29 17.62 -0.26
C GLU A 68 5.06 16.35 -1.12
N ALA A 69 6.01 16.04 -2.01
CA ALA A 69 5.89 14.86 -2.86
C ALA A 69 5.90 13.56 -2.05
N ARG A 70 6.66 13.51 -0.95
CA ARG A 70 6.67 12.36 -0.02
C ARG A 70 5.35 12.23 0.75
N GLN A 71 4.74 13.34 1.15
CA GLN A 71 3.43 13.35 1.78
C GLN A 71 2.36 12.79 0.84
N TRP A 72 2.32 13.24 -0.41
CA TRP A 72 1.40 12.74 -1.42
C TRP A 72 1.61 11.26 -1.74
N SER A 73 2.88 10.83 -1.88
CA SER A 73 3.19 9.40 -2.10
C SER A 73 2.76 8.54 -0.90
N GLY A 74 2.94 9.03 0.33
CA GLY A 74 2.47 8.35 1.53
C GLY A 74 0.94 8.23 1.55
N PHE A 75 0.22 9.28 1.20
CA PHE A 75 -1.24 9.25 1.09
C PHE A 75 -1.74 8.27 0.02
N LEU A 76 -1.09 8.24 -1.15
CA LEU A 76 -1.40 7.26 -2.20
C LEU A 76 -1.18 5.82 -1.72
N LEU A 77 -0.11 5.55 -0.96
CA LEU A 77 0.12 4.22 -0.37
C LEU A 77 -0.97 3.82 0.62
N VAL A 78 -1.51 4.77 1.40
CA VAL A 78 -2.67 4.52 2.28
C VAL A 78 -3.87 4.08 1.45
N LEU A 79 -4.21 4.82 0.39
CA LEU A 79 -5.35 4.49 -0.48
C LEU A 79 -5.17 3.12 -1.14
N LEU A 80 -3.97 2.81 -1.65
CA LEU A 80 -3.67 1.52 -2.25
C LEU A 80 -3.77 0.39 -1.22
N GLY A 81 -3.25 0.59 -0.01
CA GLY A 81 -3.35 -0.38 1.08
C GLY A 81 -4.80 -0.66 1.49
N ILE A 82 -5.64 0.38 1.59
CA ILE A 82 -7.08 0.24 1.84
C ILE A 82 -7.75 -0.52 0.69
N SER A 83 -7.40 -0.22 -0.58
CA SER A 83 -7.95 -0.92 -1.73
C SER A 83 -7.65 -2.42 -1.70
N VAL A 84 -6.44 -2.80 -1.30
CA VAL A 84 -6.05 -4.22 -1.12
C VAL A 84 -6.90 -4.92 -0.06
N VAL A 85 -7.24 -4.24 1.03
CA VAL A 85 -8.09 -4.81 2.10
C VAL A 85 -9.56 -4.91 1.68
N VAL A 86 -10.03 -3.97 0.86
CA VAL A 86 -11.43 -3.88 0.43
C VAL A 86 -11.76 -4.90 -0.65
N LEU A 87 -10.86 -5.16 -1.60
CA LEU A 87 -11.11 -6.01 -2.76
C LEU A 87 -11.63 -7.42 -2.42
N PRO A 88 -11.09 -8.17 -1.44
CA PRO A 88 -11.56 -9.51 -1.11
C PRO A 88 -12.87 -9.51 -0.32
N GLN A 89 -13.45 -8.35 0.04
CA GLN A 89 -14.70 -8.27 0.78
C GLN A 89 -15.88 -8.67 -0.10
N ALA A 90 -16.88 -9.32 0.51
CA ALA A 90 -18.05 -9.86 -0.20
C ALA A 90 -18.88 -8.80 -0.95
N TRP A 91 -18.85 -7.56 -0.49
CA TRP A 91 -19.54 -6.42 -1.13
C TRP A 91 -18.76 -5.75 -2.24
N ALA A 92 -17.45 -6.05 -2.37
CA ALA A 92 -16.61 -5.56 -3.46
C ALA A 92 -16.57 -6.63 -4.59
N ILE A 93 -15.45 -7.26 -4.85
CA ILE A 93 -15.38 -8.35 -5.83
C ILE A 93 -15.70 -9.68 -5.15
N GLY A 94 -15.24 -9.85 -3.91
CA GLY A 94 -15.52 -11.02 -3.07
C GLY A 94 -14.60 -12.21 -3.31
N LEU A 95 -14.84 -13.24 -2.52
CA LEU A 95 -14.17 -14.54 -2.57
C LEU A 95 -15.21 -15.64 -2.83
N CYS A 96 -14.72 -16.83 -3.20
CA CYS A 96 -15.58 -18.00 -3.37
C CYS A 96 -16.35 -18.32 -2.07
N PRO A 97 -17.63 -18.75 -2.14
CA PRO A 97 -18.49 -18.97 -0.95
C PRO A 97 -18.04 -20.15 -0.09
N HIS A 98 -17.13 -21.00 -0.54
CA HIS A 98 -16.62 -22.14 0.21
C HIS A 98 -15.57 -21.70 1.23
N ALA A 99 -15.94 -21.65 2.50
CA ALA A 99 -15.09 -21.18 3.61
C ALA A 99 -13.80 -21.98 3.85
N SER A 100 -13.70 -23.22 3.35
CA SER A 100 -12.51 -24.08 3.47
C SER A 100 -11.51 -23.90 2.33
N GLY A 101 -11.74 -22.96 1.42
CA GLY A 101 -10.90 -22.75 0.23
C GLY A 101 -9.55 -22.10 0.54
N ALA A 102 -8.52 -22.47 -0.24
CA ALA A 102 -7.20 -21.86 -0.17
C ALA A 102 -7.25 -20.33 -0.33
N CYS A 103 -8.23 -19.81 -1.09
CA CYS A 103 -8.46 -18.39 -1.31
C CYS A 103 -8.66 -17.57 -0.02
N HIS A 104 -9.36 -18.15 0.99
CA HIS A 104 -9.59 -17.45 2.26
C HIS A 104 -8.30 -17.29 3.06
N LYS A 105 -7.41 -18.26 3.03
CA LYS A 105 -6.08 -18.14 3.68
C LYS A 105 -5.24 -17.08 3.00
N THR A 106 -5.22 -17.09 1.68
CA THR A 106 -4.49 -16.08 0.89
C THR A 106 -5.04 -14.68 1.15
N ALA A 107 -6.36 -14.50 1.15
CA ALA A 107 -7.01 -13.22 1.44
C ALA A 107 -6.68 -12.70 2.86
N PHE A 108 -6.57 -13.60 3.85
CA PHE A 108 -6.16 -13.20 5.20
C PHE A 108 -4.76 -12.57 5.21
N PHE A 109 -3.78 -13.20 4.56
CA PHE A 109 -2.42 -12.65 4.46
C PHE A 109 -2.36 -11.36 3.64
N ILE A 110 -3.15 -11.26 2.58
CA ILE A 110 -3.25 -10.05 1.75
C ILE A 110 -3.86 -8.90 2.56
N ASN A 111 -4.89 -9.15 3.36
CA ASN A 111 -5.47 -8.14 4.24
C ASN A 111 -4.46 -7.62 5.28
N ILE A 112 -3.62 -8.50 5.83
CA ILE A 112 -2.51 -8.09 6.70
C ILE A 112 -1.52 -7.22 5.92
N GLY A 113 -1.11 -7.65 4.73
CA GLY A 113 -0.20 -6.91 3.86
C GLY A 113 -0.74 -5.52 3.49
N GLY A 114 -2.01 -5.44 3.08
CA GLY A 114 -2.69 -4.18 2.77
C GLY A 114 -2.78 -3.24 3.97
N SER A 115 -3.09 -3.77 5.16
CA SER A 115 -3.12 -2.99 6.40
C SER A 115 -1.75 -2.45 6.78
N LEU A 116 -0.70 -3.27 6.68
CA LEU A 116 0.67 -2.84 6.91
C LEU A 116 1.13 -1.79 5.89
N LEU A 117 0.72 -1.91 4.63
CA LEU A 117 1.00 -0.94 3.60
C LEU A 117 0.33 0.41 3.90
N ALA A 118 -0.94 0.41 4.33
CA ALA A 118 -1.65 1.60 4.73
C ALA A 118 -0.99 2.28 5.94
N LEU A 119 -0.58 1.52 6.96
CA LEU A 119 0.11 2.03 8.13
C LEU A 119 1.48 2.64 7.79
N THR A 120 2.27 1.98 6.95
CA THR A 120 3.57 2.51 6.52
C THR A 120 3.43 3.75 5.65
N GLY A 121 2.42 3.81 4.77
CA GLY A 121 2.06 5.00 3.99
C GLY A 121 1.65 6.17 4.88
N GLY A 122 0.78 5.95 5.86
CA GLY A 122 0.36 6.95 6.85
C GLY A 122 1.52 7.48 7.68
N TRP A 123 2.43 6.59 8.11
CA TRP A 123 3.64 6.98 8.83
C TRP A 123 4.57 7.84 7.97
N ALA A 124 4.76 7.48 6.69
CA ALA A 124 5.57 8.26 5.75
C ALA A 124 4.97 9.66 5.53
N ALA A 125 3.66 9.76 5.32
CA ALA A 125 2.96 11.03 5.17
C ALA A 125 3.08 11.91 6.43
N TRP A 126 2.91 11.33 7.61
CA TRP A 126 3.04 12.04 8.88
C TRP A 126 4.46 12.56 9.13
N GLN A 127 5.49 11.75 8.83
CA GLN A 127 6.88 12.20 8.92
C GLN A 127 7.16 13.37 7.98
N ALA A 128 6.66 13.31 6.74
CA ALA A 128 6.83 14.37 5.75
C ALA A 128 6.14 15.67 6.21
N TYR A 129 4.93 15.58 6.74
CA TYR A 129 4.20 16.70 7.29
C TYR A 129 4.95 17.40 8.45
N ASN A 130 5.47 16.61 9.40
CA ASN A 130 6.23 17.15 10.52
C ASN A 130 7.54 17.82 10.09
N GLN A 131 8.17 17.33 9.02
CA GLN A 131 9.37 17.98 8.44
C GLN A 131 9.03 19.32 7.80
N GLN A 132 7.92 19.38 7.07
CA GLN A 132 7.44 20.61 6.44
C GLN A 132 7.15 21.70 7.50
N LYS A 133 6.41 21.35 8.54
CA LYS A 133 6.10 22.28 9.63
C LYS A 133 7.35 22.85 10.28
N LYS A 134 8.36 22.01 10.56
CA LYS A 134 9.63 22.48 11.14
C LYS A 134 10.39 23.45 10.22
N SER A 135 10.33 23.25 8.91
CA SER A 135 10.98 24.16 7.95
C SER A 135 10.25 25.51 7.88
N GLU A 136 8.92 25.52 7.96
CA GLU A 136 8.14 26.76 8.00
C GLU A 136 8.42 27.57 9.28
N ASP A 137 8.43 26.90 10.44
CA ASP A 137 8.75 27.55 11.71
C ASP A 137 10.14 28.17 11.70
N ALA A 138 11.14 27.47 11.15
CA ALA A 138 12.51 27.98 11.03
C ALA A 138 12.62 29.21 10.11
N VAL A 139 11.90 29.22 8.99
CA VAL A 139 11.85 30.39 8.08
C VAL A 139 11.18 31.58 8.74
N PHE A 140 10.14 31.36 9.52
CA PHE A 140 9.46 32.43 10.23
C PHE A 140 10.34 33.07 11.33
N GLU A 141 11.12 32.28 12.05
CA GLU A 141 12.08 32.76 13.05
C GLU A 141 13.18 33.63 12.43
N VAL A 142 13.76 33.21 11.30
CA VAL A 142 14.79 33.98 10.57
C VAL A 142 14.22 35.32 10.12
N LYS A 143 13.02 35.33 9.52
CA LYS A 143 12.37 36.55 9.05
C LYS A 143 12.07 37.54 10.18
N LYS A 144 11.76 37.04 11.37
CA LYS A 144 11.52 37.87 12.55
C LYS A 144 12.80 38.52 13.08
N SER A 145 13.95 37.84 12.97
CA SER A 145 15.24 38.39 13.40
C SER A 145 15.78 39.47 12.46
N ASP A 146 15.42 39.41 11.14
CA ASP A 146 15.84 40.41 10.16
C ASP A 146 15.02 41.73 10.21
N VAL A 147 13.92 41.75 10.97
CA VAL A 147 13.03 42.94 11.12
C VAL A 147 13.31 43.73 12.41
N LEU A 148 14.09 43.17 13.33
CA LEU A 148 14.51 43.82 14.59
C LEU A 148 15.90 44.43 14.47
#